data_d01078aab2de71b7029dcf9d3019c5e4
#
_entry.id   d01078aab2de71b7029dcf9d3019c5e4
#
_cell.length_a   1.000
_cell.length_b   1.000
_cell.length_c   1.000
_cell.angle_alpha   90.00
_cell.angle_beta   90.00
_cell.angle_gamma   90.00
#
_symmetry.space_group_name_H-M   'P 1'
#
loop_
_entity.id
_entity.type
_entity.pdbx_description
1 polymer ?
#
loop_
_entity_poly.entity_id
_entity_poly.type
_entity_poly.pdbx_seq_one_letter_code
_entity_poly.pdbx_strand_id
1 'polypeptide(L)'
;MKRIIIYIICLISTITVYAQSSVRGDQAPRHFVGKIYNSQYDIYIHMDLENSSIIVPQQEIFGKIPGYLGDNKDSRKWLITNATITSDGKASLSIINDYGSEDLKATLQMLNDTTYILLQESGSTIKLARNRKWLKLPQKLIFKKDTKR
;
A
#
# COMPACT_ATOMS: atom_id res chain seq x y z
N MET A 1 62.75 6.67 -59.01
CA MET A 1 62.58 7.19 -57.65
C MET A 1 61.07 7.29 -57.40
N LYS A 2 60.53 6.29 -56.77
CA LYS A 2 59.09 6.23 -56.47
C LYS A 2 58.92 6.65 -54.99
N ARG A 3 58.27 7.77 -54.78
CA ARG A 3 57.93 8.26 -53.40
C ARG A 3 56.68 7.52 -52.98
N ILE A 4 56.84 6.67 -51.99
CA ILE A 4 55.73 6.00 -51.27
C ILE A 4 55.19 6.95 -50.21
N ILE A 5 54.01 7.50 -50.50
CA ILE A 5 53.30 8.29 -49.50
C ILE A 5 52.52 7.31 -48.63
N ILE A 6 52.96 7.13 -47.39
CA ILE A 6 52.23 6.33 -46.40
C ILE A 6 51.18 7.23 -45.80
N TYR A 7 49.93 7.02 -46.16
CA TYR A 7 48.78 7.61 -45.43
C TYR A 7 48.59 6.87 -44.13
N ILE A 8 49.03 7.45 -43.04
CA ILE A 8 48.64 7.02 -41.72
C ILE A 8 47.18 7.51 -41.49
N ILE A 9 46.24 6.61 -41.72
CA ILE A 9 44.86 6.84 -41.34
C ILE A 9 44.80 6.67 -39.83
N CYS A 10 44.86 7.80 -39.07
CA CYS A 10 44.50 7.83 -37.67
C CYS A 10 43.00 7.52 -37.52
N LEU A 11 42.69 6.27 -37.25
CA LEU A 11 41.35 5.84 -36.88
C LEU A 11 41.10 6.34 -35.44
N ILE A 12 40.58 7.56 -35.34
CA ILE A 12 40.07 8.06 -34.07
C ILE A 12 38.78 7.32 -33.77
N SER A 13 38.88 6.20 -33.04
CA SER A 13 37.74 5.54 -32.48
C SER A 13 37.17 6.44 -31.38
N THR A 14 36.17 7.23 -31.70
CA THR A 14 35.34 7.92 -30.73
C THR A 14 34.58 6.87 -29.93
N ILE A 15 35.12 6.55 -28.78
CA ILE A 15 34.37 5.79 -27.75
C ILE A 15 33.28 6.73 -27.25
N THR A 16 32.08 6.60 -27.82
CA THR A 16 30.88 7.17 -27.28
C THR A 16 30.61 6.41 -25.98
N VAL A 17 31.08 6.94 -24.87
CA VAL A 17 30.64 6.52 -23.53
C VAL A 17 29.16 6.90 -23.44
N TYR A 18 28.27 5.95 -23.72
CA TYR A 18 26.90 6.06 -23.32
C TYR A 18 26.90 6.06 -21.79
N ALA A 19 26.89 7.25 -21.20
CA ALA A 19 26.52 7.40 -19.80
C ALA A 19 25.10 6.84 -19.70
N GLN A 20 24.98 5.59 -19.27
CA GLN A 20 23.75 5.08 -18.74
C GLN A 20 23.47 5.91 -17.49
N SER A 21 22.79 7.04 -17.69
CA SER A 21 22.04 7.64 -16.62
C SER A 21 21.10 6.54 -16.17
N SER A 22 21.46 5.86 -15.06
CA SER A 22 20.49 5.11 -14.29
C SER A 22 19.40 6.11 -13.96
N VAL A 23 18.37 6.12 -14.79
CA VAL A 23 17.09 6.70 -14.44
C VAL A 23 16.73 5.96 -13.15
N ARG A 24 17.03 6.55 -11.98
CA ARG A 24 16.31 6.25 -10.78
C ARG A 24 14.87 6.48 -11.19
N GLY A 25 14.20 5.39 -11.52
CA GLY A 25 12.78 5.44 -11.80
C GLY A 25 12.18 6.21 -10.62
N ASP A 26 11.70 7.39 -10.92
CA ASP A 26 10.88 8.18 -10.01
C ASP A 26 9.69 7.29 -9.73
N GLN A 27 9.82 6.43 -8.71
CA GLN A 27 8.72 5.57 -8.30
C GLN A 27 7.68 6.53 -7.78
N ALA A 28 6.60 6.65 -8.53
CA ALA A 28 5.45 7.42 -8.10
C ALA A 28 5.20 7.14 -6.62
N PRO A 29 4.94 8.17 -5.81
CA PRO A 29 4.85 8.00 -4.37
C PRO A 29 3.83 6.91 -4.07
N ARG A 30 4.27 5.86 -3.39
CA ARG A 30 3.43 4.73 -2.98
C ARG A 30 2.50 5.20 -1.86
N HIS A 31 1.30 5.58 -2.24
CA HIS A 31 0.34 6.17 -1.30
C HIS A 31 -0.27 5.15 -0.36
N PHE A 32 -0.48 3.91 -0.83
CA PHE A 32 -1.22 2.87 -0.11
C PHE A 32 -0.31 1.72 0.35
N VAL A 33 0.87 2.06 0.90
CA VAL A 33 1.82 1.10 1.45
C VAL A 33 2.23 1.52 2.86
N GLY A 34 2.29 0.54 3.78
CA GLY A 34 2.73 0.73 5.16
C GLY A 34 1.61 0.65 6.18
N LYS A 35 1.77 1.32 7.31
CA LYS A 35 0.80 1.35 8.42
C LYS A 35 0.25 2.73 8.64
N ILE A 36 -1.05 2.80 8.88
CA ILE A 36 -1.77 3.99 9.31
C ILE A 36 -2.59 3.67 10.56
N TYR A 37 -2.75 4.64 11.45
CA TYR A 37 -3.28 4.45 12.79
C TYR A 37 -4.47 5.34 13.07
N ASN A 38 -5.46 4.79 13.78
CA ASN A 38 -6.53 5.54 14.38
C ASN A 38 -6.40 5.44 15.90
N SER A 39 -5.97 6.54 16.54
CA SER A 39 -5.73 6.59 17.99
C SER A 39 -7.02 6.58 18.81
N GLN A 40 -8.15 7.01 18.25
CA GLN A 40 -9.43 7.07 18.94
C GLN A 40 -9.92 5.67 19.32
N TYR A 41 -9.73 4.70 18.44
CA TYR A 41 -10.19 3.32 18.64
C TYR A 41 -9.04 2.34 18.90
N ASP A 42 -7.78 2.84 18.87
CA ASP A 42 -6.56 2.04 19.04
C ASP A 42 -6.44 0.90 18.03
N ILE A 43 -6.68 1.25 16.77
CA ILE A 43 -6.65 0.35 15.62
C ILE A 43 -5.67 0.85 14.56
N TYR A 44 -5.30 -0.04 13.66
CA TYR A 44 -4.41 0.30 12.54
C TYR A 44 -4.82 -0.43 11.26
N ILE A 45 -4.42 0.11 10.12
CA ILE A 45 -4.44 -0.60 8.84
C ILE A 45 -2.99 -0.84 8.43
N HIS A 46 -2.65 -2.10 8.16
CA HIS A 46 -1.40 -2.49 7.52
C HIS A 46 -1.70 -2.93 6.09
N MET A 47 -1.10 -2.26 5.12
CA MET A 47 -1.47 -2.42 3.72
C MET A 47 -0.29 -2.34 2.77
N ASP A 48 -0.43 -3.02 1.65
CA ASP A 48 0.26 -2.84 0.38
C ASP A 48 -0.76 -3.11 -0.73
N LEU A 49 -1.56 -2.08 -1.03
CA LEU A 49 -2.67 -2.22 -1.98
C LEU A 49 -2.17 -2.36 -3.42
N GLU A 50 -0.93 -1.95 -3.68
CA GLU A 50 -0.34 -2.00 -5.02
C GLU A 50 0.14 -3.41 -5.38
N ASN A 51 0.80 -4.10 -4.45
CA ASN A 51 1.43 -5.40 -4.71
C ASN A 51 0.71 -6.57 -4.02
N SER A 52 -0.27 -6.30 -3.14
CA SER A 52 -0.94 -7.33 -2.34
C SER A 52 0.06 -8.25 -1.63
N SER A 53 1.05 -7.68 -0.94
CA SER A 53 2.19 -8.40 -0.40
C SER A 53 2.09 -8.74 1.09
N ILE A 54 0.96 -8.42 1.72
CA ILE A 54 0.79 -8.56 3.18
C ILE A 54 0.38 -10.00 3.54
N ILE A 55 1.16 -10.64 4.41
CA ILE A 55 0.78 -11.87 5.09
C ILE A 55 0.19 -11.48 6.45
N VAL A 56 -1.02 -11.92 6.73
CA VAL A 56 -1.72 -11.58 7.96
C VAL A 56 -1.33 -12.56 9.06
N PRO A 57 -0.77 -12.11 10.18
CA PRO A 57 -0.40 -12.99 11.29
C PRO A 57 -1.61 -13.77 11.80
N GLN A 58 -1.45 -15.09 11.99
CA GLN A 58 -2.47 -16.05 12.41
C GLN A 58 -3.60 -16.28 11.39
N GLN A 59 -3.42 -15.79 10.16
CA GLN A 59 -4.34 -15.95 9.04
C GLN A 59 -3.57 -16.26 7.75
N GLU A 60 -2.48 -16.99 7.85
CA GLU A 60 -1.55 -17.30 6.75
C GLU A 60 -2.22 -18.12 5.64
N ILE A 61 -3.35 -18.76 5.93
CA ILE A 61 -4.17 -19.50 4.96
C ILE A 61 -4.67 -18.63 3.80
N PHE A 62 -4.83 -17.33 4.02
CA PHE A 62 -5.21 -16.39 2.96
C PHE A 62 -4.05 -16.01 2.04
N GLY A 63 -2.81 -16.41 2.39
CA GLY A 63 -1.61 -16.04 1.64
C GLY A 63 -1.35 -14.54 1.66
N LYS A 64 -0.85 -14.03 0.54
CA LYS A 64 -0.60 -12.59 0.37
C LYS A 64 -1.88 -11.87 -0.06
N ILE A 65 -2.27 -10.86 0.69
CA ILE A 65 -3.45 -10.03 0.44
C ILE A 65 -3.09 -8.53 0.47
N PRO A 66 -3.96 -7.62 0.01
CA PRO A 66 -3.72 -6.17 0.04
C PRO A 66 -3.47 -5.60 1.43
N GLY A 67 -4.04 -6.19 2.50
CA GLY A 67 -3.82 -5.71 3.84
C GLY A 67 -4.87 -6.17 4.84
N TYR A 68 -4.83 -5.55 6.02
CA TYR A 68 -5.83 -5.82 7.06
C TYR A 68 -5.95 -4.63 8.04
N LEU A 69 -7.11 -4.52 8.67
CA LEU A 69 -7.31 -3.69 9.84
C LEU A 69 -7.10 -4.56 11.07
N GLY A 70 -6.19 -4.14 11.92
CA GLY A 70 -5.86 -4.77 13.20
C GLY A 70 -6.25 -3.90 14.36
N ASP A 71 -6.37 -4.54 15.52
CA ASP A 71 -6.70 -3.94 16.79
C ASP A 71 -5.56 -4.18 17.78
N ASN A 72 -5.10 -3.15 18.48
CA ASN A 72 -4.03 -3.30 19.47
C ASN A 72 -4.50 -3.97 20.78
N LYS A 73 -5.82 -4.10 20.98
CA LYS A 73 -6.42 -4.70 22.17
C LYS A 73 -7.06 -6.06 21.94
N ASP A 74 -7.15 -6.50 20.68
CA ASP A 74 -7.79 -7.76 20.32
C ASP A 74 -7.09 -8.39 19.11
N SER A 75 -6.99 -9.70 19.08
CA SER A 75 -6.29 -10.41 17.98
C SER A 75 -7.10 -10.51 16.69
N ARG A 76 -8.40 -10.27 16.74
CA ARG A 76 -9.29 -10.34 15.58
C ARG A 76 -8.96 -9.26 14.56
N LYS A 77 -9.16 -9.59 13.31
CA LYS A 77 -8.80 -8.73 12.18
C LYS A 77 -9.92 -8.62 11.17
N TRP A 78 -9.91 -7.53 10.42
CA TRP A 78 -10.69 -7.37 9.22
C TRP A 78 -9.74 -7.39 8.03
N LEU A 79 -9.89 -8.38 7.14
CA LEU A 79 -8.98 -8.67 6.05
C LEU A 79 -9.39 -7.90 4.81
N ILE A 80 -8.49 -7.17 4.20
CA ILE A 80 -8.68 -6.54 2.90
C ILE A 80 -8.36 -7.60 1.84
N THR A 81 -9.39 -8.24 1.30
CA THR A 81 -9.24 -9.35 0.36
C THR A 81 -9.05 -8.89 -1.07
N ASN A 82 -9.54 -7.70 -1.39
CA ASN A 82 -9.34 -7.07 -2.69
C ASN A 82 -9.23 -5.56 -2.53
N ALA A 83 -8.39 -4.95 -3.36
CA ALA A 83 -8.23 -3.51 -3.44
C ALA A 83 -8.07 -3.08 -4.91
N THR A 84 -8.72 -2.00 -5.28
CA THR A 84 -8.58 -1.37 -6.60
C THR A 84 -8.30 0.10 -6.39
N ILE A 85 -7.10 0.54 -6.75
CA ILE A 85 -6.74 1.96 -6.75
C ILE A 85 -7.43 2.60 -7.95
N THR A 86 -8.33 3.55 -7.70
CA THR A 86 -9.17 4.14 -8.74
C THR A 86 -8.50 5.35 -9.39
N SER A 87 -8.21 6.39 -8.63
CA SER A 87 -7.49 7.60 -9.07
C SER A 87 -7.29 8.52 -7.85
N ASP A 88 -6.42 9.51 -8.00
CA ASP A 88 -6.31 10.65 -7.07
C ASP A 88 -6.31 10.27 -5.57
N GLY A 89 -5.54 9.25 -5.21
CA GLY A 89 -5.41 8.85 -3.82
C GLY A 89 -6.65 8.15 -3.25
N LYS A 90 -7.46 7.47 -4.07
CA LYS A 90 -8.60 6.65 -3.64
C LYS A 90 -8.41 5.18 -4.00
N ALA A 91 -8.83 4.30 -3.10
CA ALA A 91 -8.87 2.87 -3.34
C ALA A 91 -10.22 2.30 -2.87
N SER A 92 -10.85 1.51 -3.71
CA SER A 92 -12.03 0.69 -3.36
C SER A 92 -11.56 -0.61 -2.74
N LEU A 93 -12.16 -1.00 -1.62
CA LEU A 93 -11.75 -2.15 -0.82
C LEU A 93 -12.91 -3.13 -0.65
N SER A 94 -12.58 -4.43 -0.74
CA SER A 94 -13.43 -5.51 -0.24
C SER A 94 -12.81 -6.04 1.04
N ILE A 95 -13.58 -6.03 2.11
CA ILE A 95 -13.10 -6.36 3.46
C ILE A 95 -14.00 -7.44 4.04
N ILE A 96 -13.41 -8.43 4.71
CA ILE A 96 -14.13 -9.47 5.45
C ILE A 96 -13.61 -9.52 6.88
N ASN A 97 -14.42 -10.02 7.82
CA ASN A 97 -13.88 -10.39 9.12
C ASN A 97 -13.02 -11.67 9.01
N ASP A 98 -12.20 -11.94 10.01
CA ASP A 98 -11.29 -13.09 10.04
C ASP A 98 -11.98 -14.45 10.10
N TYR A 99 -13.28 -14.49 10.35
CA TYR A 99 -14.11 -15.70 10.25
C TYR A 99 -14.79 -15.87 8.87
N GLY A 100 -14.71 -14.87 8.00
CA GLY A 100 -15.34 -14.88 6.68
C GLY A 100 -16.88 -14.81 6.69
N SER A 101 -17.49 -14.50 7.83
CA SER A 101 -18.94 -14.45 8.00
C SER A 101 -19.57 -13.07 7.73
N GLU A 102 -18.77 -12.04 7.65
CA GLU A 102 -19.19 -10.66 7.41
C GLU A 102 -18.32 -10.04 6.32
N ASP A 103 -18.94 -9.35 5.39
CA ASP A 103 -18.31 -8.64 4.28
C ASP A 103 -18.70 -7.16 4.28
N LEU A 104 -17.81 -6.34 3.77
CA LEU A 104 -17.93 -4.89 3.74
C LEU A 104 -17.27 -4.35 2.48
N LYS A 105 -17.94 -3.41 1.82
CA LYS A 105 -17.33 -2.53 0.82
C LYS A 105 -16.96 -1.20 1.47
N ALA A 106 -15.77 -0.74 1.19
CA ALA A 106 -15.26 0.51 1.75
C ALA A 106 -14.40 1.26 0.73
N THR A 107 -14.25 2.55 0.92
CA THR A 107 -13.28 3.40 0.20
C THR A 107 -12.24 3.89 1.18
N LEU A 108 -10.98 3.73 0.83
CA LEU A 108 -9.85 4.38 1.51
C LEU A 108 -9.38 5.57 0.67
N GLN A 109 -9.47 6.75 1.23
CA GLN A 109 -9.07 8.00 0.57
C GLN A 109 -7.91 8.64 1.32
N MET A 110 -6.86 8.98 0.61
CA MET A 110 -5.78 9.82 1.10
C MET A 110 -6.21 11.29 0.99
N LEU A 111 -6.20 12.02 2.09
CA LEU A 111 -6.47 13.48 2.11
C LEU A 111 -5.19 14.29 1.88
N ASN A 112 -4.08 13.79 2.42
CA ASN A 112 -2.74 14.33 2.28
C ASN A 112 -1.74 13.22 2.61
N ASP A 113 -0.45 13.49 2.54
CA ASP A 113 0.63 12.51 2.69
C ASP A 113 0.62 11.72 4.01
N THR A 114 -0.10 12.20 5.01
CA THR A 114 -0.15 11.60 6.34
C THR A 114 -1.54 11.19 6.80
N THR A 115 -2.60 11.64 6.14
CA THR A 115 -3.98 11.48 6.63
C THR A 115 -4.84 10.74 5.61
N TYR A 116 -5.55 9.72 6.10
CA TYR A 116 -6.45 8.87 5.32
C TYR A 116 -7.85 8.83 5.95
N ILE A 117 -8.84 8.65 5.12
CA ILE A 117 -10.22 8.37 5.54
C ILE A 117 -10.61 6.99 5.02
N LEU A 118 -11.05 6.12 5.92
CA LEU A 118 -11.80 4.92 5.56
C LEU A 118 -13.28 5.22 5.67
N LEU A 119 -14.01 5.03 4.57
CA LEU A 119 -15.45 5.19 4.50
C LEU A 119 -16.08 3.81 4.29
N GLN A 120 -16.87 3.34 5.26
CA GLN A 120 -17.66 2.11 5.16
C GLN A 120 -18.89 2.41 4.31
N GLU A 121 -19.09 1.68 3.20
CA GLU A 121 -20.14 2.01 2.22
C GLU A 121 -21.33 1.08 2.31
N SER A 122 -21.10 -0.22 2.17
CA SER A 122 -22.18 -1.22 2.15
C SER A 122 -21.74 -2.56 2.74
N GLY A 123 -22.70 -3.36 3.15
CA GLY A 123 -22.47 -4.64 3.82
C GLY A 123 -22.41 -4.50 5.33
N SER A 124 -21.55 -5.27 5.97
CA SER A 124 -21.36 -5.26 7.42
C SER A 124 -20.66 -4.00 7.92
N THR A 125 -20.76 -3.74 9.22
CA THR A 125 -20.01 -2.67 9.89
C THR A 125 -18.85 -3.27 10.65
N ILE A 126 -17.67 -2.65 10.58
CA ILE A 126 -16.50 -3.06 11.37
C ILE A 126 -16.86 -2.99 12.86
N LYS A 127 -16.60 -4.08 13.56
CA LYS A 127 -16.85 -4.23 15.00
C LYS A 127 -15.57 -4.59 15.73
N LEU A 128 -15.38 -4.02 16.89
CA LEU A 128 -14.27 -4.32 17.80
C LEU A 128 -14.82 -4.96 19.08
N ALA A 129 -14.12 -5.94 19.62
CA ALA A 129 -14.45 -6.44 20.95
C ALA A 129 -13.90 -5.48 22.02
N ARG A 130 -14.76 -5.01 22.88
CA ARG A 130 -14.42 -4.15 24.01
C ARG A 130 -15.25 -4.56 25.23
N ASN A 131 -14.57 -4.91 26.33
CA ASN A 131 -15.23 -5.27 27.59
C ASN A 131 -16.36 -6.31 27.42
N ARG A 132 -16.10 -7.38 26.65
CA ARG A 132 -17.06 -8.45 26.33
C ARG A 132 -18.29 -8.00 25.53
N LYS A 133 -18.23 -6.84 24.90
CA LYS A 133 -19.28 -6.30 24.02
C LYS A 133 -18.70 -5.95 22.65
N TRP A 134 -19.57 -5.91 21.66
CA TRP A 134 -19.21 -5.45 20.33
C TRP A 134 -19.41 -3.95 20.21
N LEU A 135 -18.32 -3.24 19.94
CA LEU A 135 -18.34 -1.82 19.59
C LEU A 135 -18.37 -1.70 18.06
N LYS A 136 -19.48 -1.22 17.51
CA LYS A 136 -19.58 -0.88 16.08
C LYS A 136 -18.82 0.42 15.82
N LEU A 137 -17.97 0.42 14.80
CA LEU A 137 -17.25 1.63 14.40
C LEU A 137 -18.14 2.53 13.53
N PRO A 138 -17.90 3.86 13.58
CA PRO A 138 -18.63 4.80 12.74
C PRO A 138 -18.32 4.57 11.26
N GLN A 139 -19.22 5.03 10.39
CA GLN A 139 -19.07 4.91 8.94
C GLN A 139 -17.77 5.54 8.42
N LYS A 140 -17.35 6.66 9.02
CA LYS A 140 -16.13 7.39 8.65
C LYS A 140 -15.07 7.26 9.75
N LEU A 141 -13.89 6.80 9.37
CA LEU A 141 -12.73 6.66 10.26
C LEU A 141 -11.55 7.43 9.69
N ILE A 142 -10.84 8.17 10.55
CA ILE A 142 -9.65 8.92 10.17
C ILE A 142 -8.42 8.17 10.67
N PHE A 143 -7.48 7.93 9.78
CA PHE A 143 -6.19 7.31 10.08
C PHE A 143 -5.04 8.27 9.76
N LYS A 144 -3.93 8.13 10.46
CA LYS A 144 -2.70 8.89 10.22
C LYS A 144 -1.51 7.96 10.08
N LYS A 145 -0.59 8.29 9.19
CA LYS A 145 0.73 7.64 9.17
C LYS A 145 1.45 7.94 10.47
N ASP A 146 2.20 6.96 10.99
CA ASP A 146 3.13 7.22 12.07
C ASP A 146 4.31 8.03 11.51
N THR A 147 4.45 9.26 11.95
CA THR A 147 5.55 10.17 11.56
C THR A 147 6.74 10.07 12.51
N LYS A 148 6.67 9.20 13.53
CA LYS A 148 7.80 8.96 14.42
C LYS A 148 8.79 7.99 13.75
N ARG A 149 9.86 8.54 13.24
CA ARG A 149 11.13 7.85 12.97
C ARG A 149 12.03 8.00 14.18
#